data_c2400ca2be1324e1a8a60ca4d01a617a
#
_entry.id   c2400ca2be1324e1a8a60ca4d01a617a
#
_cell.length_a   1.000
_cell.length_b   1.000
_cell.length_c   1.000
_cell.angle_alpha   90.00
_cell.angle_beta   90.00
_cell.angle_gamma   90.00
#
_symmetry.space_group_name_H-M   'P 1'
#
loop_
_entity.id
_entity.type
_entity.pdbx_description
1 polymer ?
#
loop_
_entity_poly.entity_id
_entity_poly.type
_entity_poly.pdbx_seq_one_letter_code
_entity_poly.pdbx_strand_id
1 'polypeptide(L)' 'MKEKVIEIILNIIKENDVPMKTLDIGDSTLLIDDLELDSFNLAQLTVEIESEFGVDIFENGVIENVGEIFSQLK' A
#
# COMPACT_ATOMS: atom_id res chain seq x y z
N MET A 1 12.13 -5.81 3.41
CA MET A 1 10.76 -5.50 3.83
C MET A 1 10.14 -4.38 3.02
N LYS A 2 10.78 -3.20 2.94
CA LYS A 2 10.24 -2.08 2.16
C LYS A 2 10.07 -2.42 0.69
N GLU A 3 11.06 -3.10 0.10
CA GLU A 3 11.01 -3.49 -1.30
C GLU A 3 9.81 -4.41 -1.58
N LYS A 4 9.52 -5.30 -0.64
CA LYS A 4 8.40 -6.23 -0.82
C LYS A 4 7.06 -5.49 -0.75
N VAL A 5 6.93 -4.53 0.15
CA VAL A 5 5.72 -3.70 0.24
C VAL A 5 5.52 -2.92 -1.05
N ILE A 6 6.58 -2.30 -1.56
CA ILE A 6 6.51 -1.54 -2.81
C ILE A 6 6.15 -2.46 -3.98
N GLU A 7 6.73 -3.66 -4.02
CA GLU A 7 6.40 -4.66 -5.04
C GLU A 7 4.91 -5.01 -5.01
N ILE A 8 4.36 -5.22 -3.82
CA ILE A 8 2.93 -5.52 -3.66
C ILE A 8 2.09 -4.37 -4.20
N ILE A 9 2.44 -3.14 -3.83
CA ILE A 9 1.72 -1.94 -4.28
C ILE A 9 1.75 -1.84 -5.80
N LEU A 10 2.92 -2.01 -6.41
CA LEU A 10 3.09 -1.91 -7.85
C LEU A 10 2.31 -3.01 -8.58
N ASN A 11 2.26 -4.21 -8.02
CA ASN A 11 1.48 -5.30 -8.61
C ASN A 11 -0.01 -4.99 -8.61
N ILE A 12 -0.51 -4.41 -7.51
CA ILE A 12 -1.92 -4.02 -7.42
C ILE A 12 -2.24 -2.95 -8.46
N ILE A 13 -1.38 -1.94 -8.58
CA ILE A 13 -1.55 -0.87 -9.55
C ILE A 13 -1.60 -1.44 -10.96
N LYS A 14 -0.68 -2.34 -11.28
CA LYS A 14 -0.60 -2.97 -12.60
C LYS A 14 -1.82 -3.84 -12.89
N GLU A 15 -2.24 -4.66 -11.94
CA GLU A 15 -3.38 -5.56 -12.11
C GLU A 15 -4.69 -4.84 -12.32
N ASN A 16 -4.84 -3.66 -11.71
CA ASN A 16 -6.08 -2.91 -11.74
C ASN A 16 -6.04 -1.69 -12.66
N ASP A 17 -4.97 -1.52 -13.43
CA ASP A 17 -4.78 -0.39 -14.35
C ASP A 17 -4.99 0.96 -13.65
N VAL A 18 -4.47 1.10 -12.44
CA VAL A 18 -4.60 2.33 -11.66
C VAL A 18 -3.74 3.43 -12.30
N PRO A 19 -4.32 4.61 -12.61
CA PRO A 19 -3.57 5.71 -13.24
C PRO A 19 -2.71 6.47 -12.20
N MET A 20 -1.61 5.87 -11.81
CA MET A 20 -0.72 6.43 -10.79
C MET A 20 -0.13 7.77 -11.20
N LYS A 21 -0.22 8.77 -10.32
CA LYS A 21 0.29 10.12 -10.59
C LYS A 21 1.80 10.27 -10.37
N THR A 22 2.39 9.40 -9.57
CA THR A 22 3.82 9.49 -9.26
C THR A 22 4.51 8.17 -9.58
N LEU A 23 5.76 8.26 -10.00
CA LEU A 23 6.60 7.07 -10.24
C LEU A 23 7.49 6.76 -9.04
N ASP A 24 7.60 7.72 -8.10
CA ASP A 24 8.42 7.54 -6.91
C ASP A 24 7.54 7.22 -5.70
N ILE A 25 7.70 6.03 -5.17
CA ILE A 25 6.98 5.61 -3.97
C ILE A 25 7.90 5.74 -2.77
N GLY A 26 7.60 6.68 -1.91
CA GLY A 26 8.38 6.94 -0.69
C GLY A 26 7.49 6.93 0.53
N ASP A 27 8.08 7.22 1.70
CA ASP A 27 7.36 7.17 2.96
C ASP A 27 6.16 8.13 3.01
N SER A 28 6.28 9.29 2.39
CA SER A 28 5.21 10.29 2.39
C SER A 28 4.21 10.14 1.25
N THR A 29 4.38 9.15 0.39
CA THR A 29 3.46 8.92 -0.73
C THR A 29 2.07 8.55 -0.19
N LEU A 30 1.07 9.30 -0.62
CA LEU A 30 -0.31 9.07 -0.18
C LEU A 30 -0.97 7.97 -1.00
N LEU A 31 -1.63 7.05 -0.32
CA LEU A 31 -2.22 5.89 -0.98
C LEU A 31 -3.37 6.28 -1.91
N ILE A 32 -4.20 7.23 -1.50
CA ILE A 32 -5.36 7.65 -2.29
C ILE A 32 -5.00 8.79 -3.23
N ASP A 33 -4.38 9.85 -2.72
CA ASP A 33 -4.15 11.06 -3.53
C ASP A 33 -3.00 10.89 -4.52
N ASP A 34 -1.93 10.19 -4.14
CA ASP A 34 -0.76 10.02 -5.01
C ASP A 34 -0.83 8.76 -5.86
N LEU A 35 -1.21 7.64 -5.26
CA LEU A 35 -1.27 6.36 -5.95
C LEU A 35 -2.64 6.08 -6.56
N GLU A 36 -3.64 6.88 -6.21
CA GLU A 36 -5.02 6.77 -6.70
C GLU A 36 -5.66 5.40 -6.45
N LEU A 37 -5.31 4.80 -5.32
CA LEU A 37 -5.92 3.55 -4.91
C LEU A 37 -7.32 3.82 -4.36
N ASP A 38 -8.28 2.99 -4.73
CA ASP A 38 -9.64 3.07 -4.18
C ASP A 38 -9.80 2.08 -3.03
N SER A 39 -10.99 2.00 -2.46
CA SER A 39 -11.24 1.12 -1.32
C SER A 39 -11.06 -0.36 -1.67
N PHE A 40 -11.35 -0.75 -2.89
CA PHE A 40 -11.11 -2.12 -3.34
C PHE A 40 -9.62 -2.42 -3.40
N ASN A 41 -8.82 -1.49 -3.95
CA ASN A 41 -7.36 -1.66 -4.02
C ASN A 41 -6.75 -1.70 -2.63
N LEU A 42 -7.25 -0.87 -1.70
CA LEU A 42 -6.76 -0.86 -0.32
C LEU A 42 -7.08 -2.17 0.40
N ALA A 43 -8.25 -2.74 0.15
CA ALA A 43 -8.61 -4.03 0.71
C ALA A 43 -7.67 -5.12 0.20
N GLN A 44 -7.37 -5.10 -1.10
CA GLN A 44 -6.44 -6.05 -1.70
C GLN A 44 -5.04 -5.90 -1.09
N LEU A 45 -4.59 -4.66 -0.93
CA LEU A 45 -3.29 -4.37 -0.31
C LEU A 45 -3.23 -4.94 1.10
N THR A 46 -4.27 -4.74 1.89
CA THR A 46 -4.35 -5.25 3.26
C THR A 46 -4.22 -6.76 3.29
N VAL A 47 -4.96 -7.45 2.43
CA VAL A 47 -4.93 -8.92 2.37
C VAL A 47 -3.55 -9.42 1.96
N GLU A 48 -2.93 -8.79 0.97
CA GLU A 48 -1.62 -9.24 0.50
C GLU A 48 -0.52 -8.99 1.53
N ILE A 49 -0.57 -7.87 2.24
CA ILE A 49 0.39 -7.59 3.31
C ILE A 49 0.20 -8.55 4.48
N GLU A 50 -1.04 -8.82 4.86
CA GLU A 50 -1.31 -9.80 5.91
C GLU A 50 -0.80 -11.19 5.53
N SER A 51 -1.02 -11.58 4.28
CA SER A 51 -0.54 -12.88 3.79
C SER A 51 0.99 -12.97 3.80
N GLU A 52 1.68 -11.88 3.47
CA GLU A 52 3.14 -11.88 3.37
C GLU A 52 3.83 -11.67 4.71
N PHE A 53 3.29 -10.80 5.56
CA PHE A 53 3.94 -10.39 6.80
C PHE A 53 3.19 -10.79 8.07
N GLY A 54 1.96 -11.26 7.95
CA GLY A 54 1.15 -11.63 9.10
C GLY A 54 0.64 -10.44 9.91
N VAL A 55 0.57 -9.25 9.30
CA VAL A 55 0.15 -8.01 9.97
C VAL A 55 -1.02 -7.39 9.23
N ASP A 56 -2.06 -7.02 9.98
CA ASP A 56 -3.19 -6.25 9.44
C ASP A 56 -2.89 -4.77 9.63
N ILE A 57 -2.56 -4.10 8.54
CA ILE A 57 -2.12 -2.69 8.60
C ILE A 57 -3.24 -1.72 8.97
N PHE A 58 -4.50 -2.15 8.89
CA PHE A 58 -5.63 -1.29 9.25
C PHE A 58 -6.24 -1.63 10.62
N GLU A 59 -5.65 -2.57 11.35
CA GLU A 59 -6.16 -2.97 12.66
C GLU A 59 -6.24 -1.81 13.64
N ASN A 60 -5.27 -0.91 13.61
CA ASN A 60 -5.18 0.20 14.55
C ASN A 60 -5.68 1.53 13.99
N GLY A 61 -6.34 1.52 12.87
CA GLY A 61 -6.91 2.72 12.29
C GLY A 61 -6.60 2.89 10.81
N VAL A 62 -6.86 4.10 10.31
CA VAL A 62 -6.68 4.41 8.89
C VAL A 62 -5.20 4.64 8.57
N ILE A 63 -4.76 4.07 7.47
CA ILE A 63 -3.42 4.28 6.92
C ILE A 63 -3.54 5.23 5.74
N GLU A 64 -2.80 6.33 5.76
CA GLU A 64 -2.88 7.35 4.71
C GLU A 64 -1.70 7.31 3.75
N ASN A 65 -0.51 6.94 4.23
CA ASN A 65 0.69 6.93 3.37
C ASN A 65 1.49 5.65 3.54
N VAL A 66 2.46 5.48 2.65
CA VAL A 66 3.30 4.29 2.60
C VAL A 66 4.16 4.14 3.85
N GLY A 67 4.62 5.27 4.41
CA GLY A 67 5.44 5.24 5.62
C GLY A 67 4.70 4.64 6.81
N GLU A 68 3.39 4.86 6.89
CA GLU A 68 2.59 4.27 7.95
C GLU A 68 2.52 2.75 7.82
N ILE A 69 2.53 2.24 6.57
CA ILE A 69 2.60 0.80 6.35
C ILE A 69 3.92 0.26 6.91
N PHE A 70 5.03 0.92 6.58
CA PHE A 70 6.34 0.49 7.06
C PHE A 70 6.39 0.49 8.60
N SER A 71 5.76 1.47 9.24
CA SER A 71 5.71 1.56 10.69
C SER A 71 4.98 0.37 11.32
N GLN A 72 3.94 -0.12 10.68
CA GLN A 72 3.18 -1.26 11.18
C GLN A 72 3.96 -2.58 11.06
N LEU A 73 4.94 -2.64 10.16
CA LEU A 73 5.68 -3.87 9.88
C LEU A 73 6.99 -4.01 10.66
N LYS A 74 7.31 -3.06 11.51
CA LYS A 74 8.53 -3.13 12.31
C LYS A 74 8.49 -4.22 13.35
#